data_f8fca9c95c5fd929ce759e17c3066780
#
_entry.id   f8fca9c95c5fd929ce759e17c3066780
#
_cell.length_a   1.000
_cell.length_b   1.000
_cell.length_c   1.000
_cell.angle_alpha   90.00
_cell.angle_beta   90.00
_cell.angle_gamma   90.00
#
_symmetry.space_group_name_H-M   'P 1'
#
loop_
_entity.id
_entity.type
_entity.pdbx_description
1 polymer ?
#
loop_
_entity_poly.entity_id
_entity_poly.type
_entity_poly.pdbx_seq_one_letter_code
_entity_poly.pdbx_strand_id
1 'polypeptide(L)'
;VHDVGYHYRKPDGTLIPTGSKLEDIIDKADPASMATSTGGVKIIPIRGLHDKLPVLGFRFGDIAYITDMSFIPEGEFEKLHSLKHVTLNTVGYKKHHSHFSLDEALEIADRIGAEHTWLTHLSHTFPRHEQFSKDLEALCRDRGIRSIVRPAYDGLVIE
;
A
#
# COMPACT_ATOMS: atom_id res chain seq x y z
N VAL A 1 21.37 -11.49 -23.12
CA VAL A 1 20.63 -10.96 -21.96
C VAL A 1 20.06 -9.63 -22.42
N HIS A 2 18.78 -9.61 -22.81
CA HIS A 2 18.10 -8.36 -23.16
C HIS A 2 17.74 -7.66 -21.86
N ASP A 3 18.36 -6.51 -21.63
CA ASP A 3 17.98 -5.56 -20.59
C ASP A 3 16.62 -4.98 -20.99
N VAL A 4 15.56 -5.50 -20.40
CA VAL A 4 14.21 -4.96 -20.55
C VAL A 4 14.10 -3.79 -19.60
N GLY A 5 14.72 -2.68 -19.97
CA GLY A 5 14.60 -1.42 -19.23
C GLY A 5 13.14 -0.97 -19.25
N TYR A 6 12.48 -1.00 -18.12
CA TYR A 6 11.18 -0.37 -17.97
C TYR A 6 11.35 1.13 -18.11
N HIS A 7 10.71 1.71 -19.12
CA HIS A 7 10.67 3.16 -19.32
C HIS A 7 9.36 3.71 -18.81
N TYR A 8 9.42 4.61 -17.83
CA TYR A 8 8.25 5.39 -17.44
C TYR A 8 8.03 6.50 -18.47
N ARG A 9 6.81 6.62 -19.00
CA ARG A 9 6.44 7.68 -19.92
C ARG A 9 5.61 8.73 -19.16
N LYS A 10 6.06 9.99 -19.18
CA LYS A 10 5.30 11.11 -18.65
C LYS A 10 3.99 11.34 -19.42
N PRO A 11 3.00 12.02 -18.84
CA PRO A 11 1.77 12.40 -19.54
C PRO A 11 2.00 13.18 -20.84
N ASP A 12 3.09 13.95 -20.93
CA ASP A 12 3.53 14.69 -22.14
C ASP A 12 4.21 13.81 -23.19
N GLY A 13 4.34 12.50 -22.95
CA GLY A 13 4.97 11.54 -23.86
C GLY A 13 6.49 11.38 -23.68
N THR A 14 7.12 12.15 -22.80
CA THR A 14 8.58 12.08 -22.57
C THR A 14 8.95 10.81 -21.82
N LEU A 15 9.98 10.08 -22.30
CA LEU A 15 10.54 8.92 -21.61
C LEU A 15 11.48 9.35 -20.50
N ILE A 16 11.32 8.76 -19.30
CA ILE A 16 12.29 8.93 -18.21
C ILE A 16 13.38 7.87 -18.37
N PRO A 17 14.66 8.25 -18.44
CA PRO A 17 15.76 7.30 -18.61
C PRO A 17 15.82 6.29 -17.45
N THR A 18 16.16 5.04 -17.78
CA THR A 18 16.51 4.00 -16.80
C THR A 18 17.70 4.49 -15.96
N GLY A 19 17.55 4.50 -14.63
CA GLY A 19 18.60 4.98 -13.73
C GLY A 19 18.37 6.38 -13.13
N SER A 20 17.28 7.06 -13.48
CA SER A 20 16.85 8.27 -12.77
C SER A 20 16.61 7.93 -11.29
N LYS A 21 17.11 8.82 -10.41
CA LYS A 21 16.86 8.65 -8.97
C LYS A 21 15.36 8.70 -8.71
N LEU A 22 14.91 7.90 -7.74
CA LEU A 22 13.51 7.84 -7.33
C LEU A 22 12.93 9.23 -7.02
N GLU A 23 13.73 10.08 -6.37
CA GLU A 23 13.41 11.47 -6.05
C GLU A 23 13.06 12.27 -7.33
N ASP A 24 13.80 12.07 -8.43
CA ASP A 24 13.55 12.75 -9.71
C ASP A 24 12.23 12.29 -10.38
N ILE A 25 11.78 11.08 -10.08
CA ILE A 25 10.53 10.52 -10.62
C ILE A 25 9.35 10.96 -9.76
N ILE A 26 9.52 10.96 -8.45
CA ILE A 26 8.47 11.26 -7.47
C ILE A 26 8.21 12.76 -7.35
N ASP A 27 9.25 13.61 -7.31
CA ASP A 27 9.09 15.06 -7.09
C ASP A 27 8.51 15.84 -8.29
N LYS A 28 8.57 15.26 -9.50
CA LYS A 28 8.05 15.92 -10.71
C LYS A 28 6.58 15.63 -11.01
N ALA A 29 5.97 14.71 -10.30
CA ALA A 29 4.52 14.50 -10.36
C ALA A 29 3.85 15.42 -9.34
N ASP A 30 3.32 16.57 -9.79
CA ASP A 30 2.54 17.47 -8.95
C ASP A 30 1.37 16.69 -8.32
N PRO A 31 1.33 16.52 -6.98
CA PRO A 31 0.25 15.80 -6.31
C PRO A 31 -1.13 16.44 -6.55
N ALA A 32 -1.17 17.76 -6.79
CA ALA A 32 -2.42 18.47 -7.07
C ALA A 32 -2.95 18.18 -8.48
N SER A 33 -2.06 17.92 -9.44
CA SER A 33 -2.46 17.57 -10.82
C SER A 33 -2.91 16.11 -10.97
N MET A 34 -2.58 15.25 -9.98
CA MET A 34 -2.95 13.82 -9.99
C MET A 34 -4.26 13.54 -9.24
N ALA A 35 -4.82 14.51 -8.52
CA ALA A 35 -6.13 14.36 -7.91
C ALA A 35 -7.21 14.42 -9.01
N THR A 36 -7.72 13.28 -9.42
CA THR A 36 -8.86 13.21 -10.36
C THR A 36 -10.15 13.03 -9.58
N SER A 37 -11.22 13.63 -10.05
CA SER A 37 -12.56 13.34 -9.55
C SER A 37 -13.36 12.58 -10.61
N THR A 38 -13.84 11.40 -10.26
CA THR A 38 -14.78 10.65 -11.08
C THR A 38 -16.10 10.61 -10.33
N GLY A 39 -17.17 11.17 -10.91
CA GLY A 39 -18.47 11.21 -10.26
C GLY A 39 -18.53 11.98 -8.93
N GLY A 40 -17.65 12.98 -8.72
CA GLY A 40 -17.60 13.78 -7.49
C GLY A 40 -16.76 13.20 -6.38
N VAL A 41 -16.15 12.02 -6.54
CA VAL A 41 -15.24 11.43 -5.56
C VAL A 41 -13.81 11.91 -5.82
N LYS A 42 -13.19 12.52 -4.81
CA LYS A 42 -11.77 12.93 -4.87
C LYS A 42 -10.88 11.70 -4.69
N ILE A 43 -9.98 11.47 -5.65
CA ILE A 43 -8.97 10.40 -5.59
C ILE A 43 -7.61 11.03 -5.28
N ILE A 44 -6.96 10.56 -4.21
CA ILE A 44 -5.64 11.03 -3.78
C ILE A 44 -4.64 9.88 -4.00
N PRO A 45 -3.63 10.06 -4.87
CA PRO A 45 -2.60 9.05 -5.07
C PRO A 45 -1.65 9.01 -3.88
N ILE A 46 -1.31 7.78 -3.47
CA ILE A 46 -0.31 7.47 -2.45
C ILE A 46 0.89 6.85 -3.17
N ARG A 47 2.04 7.49 -3.08
CA ARG A 47 3.26 7.00 -3.74
C ARG A 47 3.93 5.92 -2.90
N GLY A 48 4.50 4.93 -3.55
CA GLY A 48 5.26 3.87 -2.92
C GLY A 48 6.20 3.17 -3.87
N LEU A 49 6.89 2.17 -3.39
CA LEU A 49 7.81 1.34 -4.16
C LEU A 49 7.42 -0.12 -4.10
N HIS A 50 7.48 -0.77 -5.24
CA HIS A 50 7.57 -2.21 -5.38
C HIS A 50 9.03 -2.54 -5.75
N ASP A 51 9.85 -2.90 -4.77
CA ASP A 51 11.31 -2.91 -4.88
C ASP A 51 11.84 -1.52 -5.32
N LYS A 52 12.30 -1.40 -6.56
CA LYS A 52 12.78 -0.14 -7.16
C LYS A 52 11.76 0.52 -8.10
N LEU A 53 10.62 -0.14 -8.33
CA LEU A 53 9.60 0.35 -9.24
C LEU A 53 8.63 1.28 -8.50
N PRO A 54 8.45 2.55 -8.93
CA PRO A 54 7.41 3.41 -8.40
C PRO A 54 6.02 2.87 -8.70
N VAL A 55 5.18 2.80 -7.69
CA VAL A 55 3.78 2.35 -7.78
C VAL A 55 2.86 3.31 -7.03
N LEU A 56 1.57 3.24 -7.31
CA LEU A 56 0.57 4.08 -6.67
C LEU A 56 -0.45 3.23 -5.93
N GLY A 57 -0.72 3.60 -4.67
CA GLY A 57 -1.96 3.32 -3.99
C GLY A 57 -2.92 4.50 -4.15
N PHE A 58 -4.15 4.37 -3.70
CA PHE A 58 -5.17 5.39 -3.85
C PHE A 58 -6.00 5.56 -2.59
N ARG A 59 -6.30 6.81 -2.24
CA ARG A 59 -7.26 7.15 -1.20
C ARG A 59 -8.54 7.70 -1.82
N PHE A 60 -9.69 7.24 -1.31
CA PHE A 60 -11.05 7.64 -1.68
C PHE A 60 -11.80 8.03 -0.38
N GLY A 61 -11.88 9.32 -0.08
CA GLY A 61 -12.49 9.78 1.17
C GLY A 61 -11.78 9.21 2.41
N ASP A 62 -12.44 8.32 3.13
CA ASP A 62 -11.94 7.66 4.34
C ASP A 62 -11.43 6.21 4.12
N ILE A 63 -11.30 5.81 2.85
CA ILE A 63 -10.76 4.50 2.45
C ILE A 63 -9.46 4.69 1.67
N ALA A 64 -8.44 3.88 1.95
CA ALA A 64 -7.23 3.79 1.14
C ALA A 64 -6.95 2.35 0.71
N TYR A 65 -6.53 2.17 -0.53
CA TYR A 65 -6.12 0.89 -1.11
C TYR A 65 -4.65 0.96 -1.52
N ILE A 66 -3.82 0.21 -0.81
CA ILE A 66 -2.36 0.19 -0.97
C ILE A 66 -1.95 -1.26 -1.15
N THR A 67 -1.61 -1.62 -2.38
CA THR A 67 -1.15 -2.98 -2.71
C THR A 67 0.14 -2.93 -3.51
N ASP A 68 0.88 -4.05 -3.53
CA ASP A 68 2.13 -4.20 -4.26
C ASP A 68 3.19 -3.15 -3.88
N MET A 69 3.31 -2.87 -2.57
CA MET A 69 4.33 -1.98 -2.03
C MET A 69 5.26 -2.69 -1.06
N SER A 70 6.52 -2.27 -1.07
CA SER A 70 7.54 -2.62 -0.08
C SER A 70 8.05 -1.39 0.70
N PHE A 71 7.61 -0.19 0.28
CA PHE A 71 8.02 1.06 0.93
C PHE A 71 6.99 2.17 0.65
N ILE A 72 6.70 2.97 1.67
CA ILE A 72 5.90 4.19 1.59
C ILE A 72 6.78 5.35 2.10
N PRO A 73 7.05 6.39 1.29
CA PRO A 73 7.80 7.57 1.72
C PRO A 73 7.14 8.28 2.89
N GLU A 74 7.96 8.89 3.75
CA GLU A 74 7.51 9.57 4.98
C GLU A 74 6.38 10.58 4.74
N GLY A 75 6.55 11.46 3.76
CA GLY A 75 5.56 12.50 3.43
C GLY A 75 4.21 11.97 2.90
N GLU A 76 4.11 10.69 2.53
CA GLU A 76 2.86 10.10 2.06
C GLU A 76 1.91 9.73 3.20
N PHE A 77 2.44 9.53 4.41
CA PHE A 77 1.62 9.18 5.57
C PHE A 77 0.64 10.28 5.97
N GLU A 78 0.95 11.55 5.69
CA GLU A 78 0.03 12.66 5.94
C GLU A 78 -1.30 12.50 5.18
N LYS A 79 -1.26 11.85 4.01
CA LYS A 79 -2.45 11.56 3.21
C LYS A 79 -3.29 10.40 3.76
N LEU A 80 -2.76 9.65 4.74
CA LEU A 80 -3.36 8.44 5.29
C LEU A 80 -3.99 8.65 6.68
N HIS A 81 -4.06 9.89 7.16
CA HIS A 81 -4.73 10.20 8.43
C HIS A 81 -6.26 10.08 8.33
N SER A 82 -6.89 9.75 9.47
CA SER A 82 -8.35 9.72 9.63
C SER A 82 -9.05 8.79 8.63
N LEU A 83 -8.44 7.65 8.34
CA LEU A 83 -9.06 6.60 7.54
C LEU A 83 -9.96 5.72 8.41
N LYS A 84 -11.12 5.33 7.89
CA LYS A 84 -11.89 4.22 8.42
C LYS A 84 -11.28 2.89 7.97
N HIS A 85 -10.94 2.79 6.70
CA HIS A 85 -10.44 1.55 6.12
C HIS A 85 -9.14 1.77 5.37
N VAL A 86 -8.16 0.90 5.60
CA VAL A 86 -6.97 0.78 4.76
C VAL A 86 -6.76 -0.66 4.34
N THR A 87 -6.44 -0.88 3.08
CA THR A 87 -6.00 -2.18 2.56
C THR A 87 -4.49 -2.12 2.35
N LEU A 88 -3.76 -3.10 2.93
CA LEU A 88 -2.31 -3.24 2.82
C LEU A 88 -1.95 -4.62 2.29
N ASN A 89 -0.93 -4.69 1.43
CA ASN A 89 -0.39 -5.99 1.03
C ASN A 89 0.51 -6.59 2.11
N THR A 90 0.52 -7.93 2.20
CA THR A 90 1.55 -8.69 2.90
C THR A 90 1.68 -10.08 2.28
N VAL A 91 2.90 -10.46 1.91
CA VAL A 91 3.13 -11.73 1.19
C VAL A 91 3.56 -12.87 2.11
N GLY A 92 3.97 -12.59 3.34
CA GLY A 92 4.45 -13.63 4.26
C GLY A 92 5.05 -13.08 5.54
N TYR A 93 5.57 -13.98 6.36
CA TYR A 93 6.19 -13.63 7.64
C TYR A 93 7.60 -13.04 7.49
N LYS A 94 8.31 -13.43 6.44
CA LYS A 94 9.70 -13.00 6.21
C LYS A 94 9.75 -11.77 5.32
N LYS A 95 10.76 -10.92 5.58
CA LYS A 95 11.04 -9.76 4.73
C LYS A 95 11.16 -10.15 3.27
N HIS A 96 10.49 -9.40 2.41
CA HIS A 96 10.51 -9.56 0.96
C HIS A 96 11.00 -8.26 0.30
N HIS A 97 11.71 -8.38 -0.83
CA HIS A 97 12.32 -7.21 -1.47
C HIS A 97 11.29 -6.25 -2.08
N SER A 98 10.16 -6.77 -2.55
CA SER A 98 9.16 -5.98 -3.29
C SER A 98 7.80 -5.83 -2.59
N HIS A 99 7.58 -6.51 -1.46
CA HIS A 99 6.32 -6.48 -0.72
C HIS A 99 6.57 -6.39 0.78
N PHE A 100 5.61 -5.88 1.52
CA PHE A 100 5.68 -5.91 2.99
C PHE A 100 5.59 -7.34 3.52
N SER A 101 6.41 -7.64 4.52
CA SER A 101 6.19 -8.77 5.43
C SER A 101 5.00 -8.46 6.36
N LEU A 102 4.53 -9.47 7.09
CA LEU A 102 3.48 -9.27 8.09
C LEU A 102 3.88 -8.23 9.13
N ASP A 103 5.12 -8.30 9.65
CA ASP A 103 5.61 -7.36 10.65
C ASP A 103 5.60 -5.92 10.11
N GLU A 104 6.13 -5.70 8.91
CA GLU A 104 6.14 -4.38 8.26
C GLU A 104 4.71 -3.86 8.01
N ALA A 105 3.80 -4.73 7.55
CA ALA A 105 2.41 -4.34 7.32
C ALA A 105 1.69 -3.95 8.64
N LEU A 106 1.97 -4.64 9.74
CA LEU A 106 1.42 -4.31 11.06
C LEU A 106 1.99 -3.00 11.63
N GLU A 107 3.29 -2.73 11.45
CA GLU A 107 3.89 -1.44 11.83
C GLU A 107 3.27 -0.28 11.04
N ILE A 108 3.04 -0.47 9.74
CA ILE A 108 2.36 0.52 8.89
C ILE A 108 0.91 0.71 9.30
N ALA A 109 0.19 -0.38 9.62
CA ALA A 109 -1.19 -0.32 10.09
C ALA A 109 -1.33 0.49 11.39
N ASP A 110 -0.44 0.26 12.36
CA ASP A 110 -0.44 1.00 13.62
C ASP A 110 -0.09 2.47 13.42
N ARG A 111 0.86 2.74 12.54
CA ARG A 111 1.25 4.10 12.19
C ARG A 111 0.15 4.89 11.49
N ILE A 112 -0.56 4.29 10.53
CA ILE A 112 -1.71 4.90 9.85
C ILE A 112 -2.85 5.13 10.85
N GLY A 113 -3.10 4.16 11.74
CA GLY A 113 -4.13 4.23 12.76
C GLY A 113 -5.55 4.27 12.19
N ALA A 114 -5.80 3.63 11.04
CA ALA A 114 -7.15 3.44 10.52
C ALA A 114 -8.00 2.61 11.48
N GLU A 115 -9.33 2.79 11.48
CA GLU A 115 -10.21 1.97 12.31
C GLU A 115 -10.08 0.48 11.93
N HIS A 116 -10.04 0.19 10.64
CA HIS A 116 -9.90 -1.15 10.09
C HIS A 116 -8.74 -1.25 9.09
N THR A 117 -7.91 -2.28 9.24
CA THR A 117 -6.86 -2.64 8.28
C THR A 117 -7.16 -4.00 7.68
N TRP A 118 -7.20 -4.07 6.36
CA TRP A 118 -7.44 -5.28 5.59
C TRP A 118 -6.14 -5.73 4.92
N LEU A 119 -5.66 -6.93 5.30
CA LEU A 119 -4.46 -7.51 4.70
C LEU A 119 -4.82 -8.27 3.43
N THR A 120 -4.18 -7.92 2.34
CA THR A 120 -4.35 -8.55 1.02
C THR A 120 -3.02 -9.08 0.48
N HIS A 121 -3.04 -9.67 -0.72
CA HIS A 121 -1.85 -10.23 -1.38
C HIS A 121 -1.19 -11.35 -0.56
N LEU A 122 -2.03 -12.12 0.15
CA LEU A 122 -1.60 -13.18 1.05
C LEU A 122 -1.08 -14.38 0.27
N SER A 123 0.14 -14.84 0.58
CA SER A 123 0.68 -16.05 -0.02
C SER A 123 0.19 -17.32 0.69
N HIS A 124 0.44 -18.46 0.07
CA HIS A 124 0.13 -19.79 0.62
C HIS A 124 0.95 -20.14 1.89
N THR A 125 1.88 -19.28 2.32
CA THR A 125 2.64 -19.48 3.57
C THR A 125 1.82 -19.13 4.80
N PHE A 126 0.73 -18.39 4.65
CA PHE A 126 -0.21 -18.13 5.73
C PHE A 126 -1.14 -19.34 5.99
N PRO A 127 -1.60 -19.52 7.22
CA PRO A 127 -2.62 -20.54 7.54
C PRO A 127 -3.93 -20.26 6.78
N ARG A 128 -4.87 -21.21 6.87
CA ARG A 128 -6.23 -20.98 6.36
C ARG A 128 -6.84 -19.75 7.01
N HIS A 129 -7.71 -19.06 6.29
CA HIS A 129 -8.28 -17.76 6.66
C HIS A 129 -8.80 -17.69 8.10
N GLU A 130 -9.56 -18.69 8.56
CA GLU A 130 -10.11 -18.70 9.93
C GLU A 130 -9.01 -18.78 11.00
N GLN A 131 -7.99 -19.62 10.77
CA GLN A 131 -6.87 -19.74 11.70
C GLN A 131 -6.03 -18.48 11.68
N PHE A 132 -5.71 -17.97 10.50
CA PHE A 132 -4.92 -16.74 10.36
C PHE A 132 -5.62 -15.54 11.00
N SER A 133 -6.96 -15.44 10.88
CA SER A 133 -7.73 -14.36 11.52
C SER A 133 -7.58 -14.37 13.05
N LYS A 134 -7.62 -15.57 13.67
CA LYS A 134 -7.44 -15.73 15.13
C LYS A 134 -6.01 -15.40 15.56
N ASP A 135 -5.02 -15.92 14.83
CA ASP A 135 -3.60 -15.67 15.12
C ASP A 135 -3.26 -14.20 14.99
N LEU A 136 -3.81 -13.54 13.96
CA LEU A 136 -3.61 -12.12 13.70
C LEU A 136 -4.25 -11.25 14.80
N GLU A 137 -5.46 -11.59 15.24
CA GLU A 137 -6.12 -10.88 16.35
C GLU A 137 -5.32 -10.98 17.64
N ALA A 138 -4.80 -12.17 17.98
CA ALA A 138 -3.94 -12.37 19.14
C ALA A 138 -2.65 -11.56 19.02
N LEU A 139 -1.99 -11.63 17.86
CA LEU A 139 -0.75 -10.89 17.59
C LEU A 139 -0.93 -9.38 17.69
N CYS A 140 -2.02 -8.83 17.13
CA CYS A 140 -2.32 -7.40 17.20
C CYS A 140 -2.58 -6.95 18.65
N ARG A 141 -3.30 -7.76 19.43
CA ARG A 141 -3.55 -7.49 20.85
C ARG A 141 -2.24 -7.46 21.66
N ASP A 142 -1.38 -8.45 21.45
CA ASP A 142 -0.10 -8.57 22.15
C ASP A 142 0.86 -7.40 21.81
N ARG A 143 0.77 -6.88 20.60
CA ARG A 143 1.57 -5.73 20.14
C ARG A 143 0.92 -4.37 20.46
N GLY A 144 -0.31 -4.34 20.95
CA GLY A 144 -1.04 -3.10 21.26
C GLY A 144 -1.44 -2.30 20.02
N ILE A 145 -1.61 -2.97 18.86
CA ILE A 145 -2.04 -2.34 17.61
C ILE A 145 -3.49 -1.88 17.74
N ARG A 146 -3.76 -0.61 17.50
CA ARG A 146 -5.07 0.00 17.71
C ARG A 146 -6.08 -0.29 16.60
N SER A 147 -5.59 -0.45 15.38
CA SER A 147 -6.42 -0.80 14.23
C SER A 147 -6.98 -2.23 14.36
N ILE A 148 -8.22 -2.45 13.92
CA ILE A 148 -8.78 -3.79 13.78
C ILE A 148 -8.21 -4.41 12.50
N VAL A 149 -7.19 -5.26 12.64
CA VAL A 149 -6.50 -5.87 11.50
C VAL A 149 -7.11 -7.23 11.18
N ARG A 150 -7.47 -7.45 9.92
CA ARG A 150 -8.05 -8.71 9.44
C ARG A 150 -7.52 -9.07 8.04
N PRO A 151 -7.42 -10.39 7.71
CA PRO A 151 -7.16 -10.79 6.34
C PRO A 151 -8.39 -10.51 5.47
N ALA A 152 -8.17 -9.95 4.28
CA ALA A 152 -9.22 -9.82 3.28
C ALA A 152 -9.54 -11.19 2.65
N TYR A 153 -10.71 -11.30 2.03
CA TYR A 153 -11.16 -12.49 1.31
C TYR A 153 -12.00 -12.11 0.08
N ASP A 154 -12.10 -13.02 -0.88
CA ASP A 154 -12.87 -12.78 -2.10
C ASP A 154 -14.36 -12.58 -1.79
N GLY A 155 -14.92 -11.48 -2.26
CA GLY A 155 -16.30 -11.10 -1.97
C GLY A 155 -16.50 -10.27 -0.70
N LEU A 156 -15.41 -9.87 -0.01
CA LEU A 156 -15.51 -8.94 1.12
C LEU A 156 -16.12 -7.60 0.66
N VAL A 157 -17.19 -7.19 1.34
CA VAL A 157 -17.81 -5.87 1.17
C VAL A 157 -17.45 -5.02 2.39
N ILE A 158 -16.99 -3.80 2.15
CA ILE A 158 -16.66 -2.79 3.16
C ILE A 158 -17.77 -1.73 3.10
N GLU A 159 -18.46 -1.51 4.22
CA GLU A 159 -19.54 -0.53 4.37
C GLU A 159 -19.09 0.72 5.13
#